data_e1f9e178c2c6d0b503b5d66f8c6a3eb2
#
_entry.id   e1f9e178c2c6d0b503b5d66f8c6a3eb2
#
_cell.length_a   1.000
_cell.length_b   1.000
_cell.length_c   1.000
_cell.angle_alpha   90.00
_cell.angle_beta   90.00
_cell.angle_gamma   90.00
#
_symmetry.space_group_name_H-M   'P 1'
#
loop_
_entity.id
_entity.type
_entity.pdbx_description
1 polymer ?
#
loop_
_entity_poly.entity_id
_entity_poly.type
_entity_poly.pdbx_seq_one_letter_code
_entity_poly.pdbx_strand_id
1 'polypeptide(L)'
;MNLDTLKLLLDISCRDQLYAKVLNDLGKVKKKKFVDYQTYEISEGTIPIIRIAKNSKLDEIRYVKVFIGAQHNEYNGLFGILEFFKLLREGVVEINDILQEDQILYFIALMNPFGFLNPKKDNKSGYYLKNGTNLNRFWRRAFAPNYKDGENDLDMLPTPEQVILIKKIFQKYWDNEHVSIYILDFHETSLLERFPIELATNLNLFYKFDHWLKEGIVLNIIKLNHIPYYRKPLFYKCNPSADHTHLNLTHRQFETVFEKFHEYMERNQGKGKLPFYFCYSTKSRKYCSKLANIVYNKLKEKLWETYYPAFDHHFINHGCFVNLSDATSRPRVYSMELETQKQFFNIFDEIEKSKSDPFFFEIKLNSINVSIELALETIKEMINLF
;
A
#
# COMPACT_ATOMS: atom_id res chain seq x y z
N MET A 1 13.99 -10.89 1.27
CA MET A 1 14.73 -10.79 -0.03
C MET A 1 16.20 -11.10 0.20
N ASN A 2 16.90 -11.70 -0.77
CA ASN A 2 18.34 -11.86 -0.73
C ASN A 2 19.04 -10.89 -1.71
N LEU A 3 20.37 -10.79 -1.58
CA LEU A 3 21.18 -9.86 -2.38
C LEU A 3 21.08 -10.12 -3.89
N ASP A 4 21.00 -11.38 -4.31
CA ASP A 4 20.90 -11.71 -5.73
C ASP A 4 19.57 -11.26 -6.34
N THR A 5 18.46 -11.42 -5.61
CA THR A 5 17.16 -10.88 -6.03
C THR A 5 17.17 -9.35 -6.08
N LEU A 6 17.83 -8.70 -5.13
CA LEU A 6 18.01 -7.25 -5.17
C LEU A 6 18.84 -6.81 -6.39
N LYS A 7 19.94 -7.47 -6.69
CA LYS A 7 20.74 -7.19 -7.89
C LYS A 7 19.95 -7.34 -9.18
N LEU A 8 19.14 -8.40 -9.31
CA LEU A 8 18.25 -8.58 -10.47
C LEU A 8 17.20 -7.47 -10.57
N LEU A 9 16.67 -7.00 -9.43
CA LEU A 9 15.71 -5.89 -9.40
C LEU A 9 16.36 -4.59 -9.88
N LEU A 10 17.61 -4.37 -9.57
CA LEU A 10 18.38 -3.17 -9.90
C LEU A 10 18.91 -3.15 -11.32
N ASP A 11 19.12 -4.32 -11.91
CA ASP A 11 19.54 -4.44 -13.29
C ASP A 11 18.32 -4.43 -14.22
N ILE A 12 18.15 -3.32 -14.94
CA ILE A 12 17.03 -3.16 -15.88
C ILE A 12 17.08 -4.22 -16.98
N SER A 13 18.27 -4.65 -17.41
CA SER A 13 18.44 -5.70 -18.43
C SER A 13 17.98 -7.08 -17.94
N CYS A 14 17.88 -7.27 -16.63
CA CYS A 14 17.45 -8.52 -16.00
C CYS A 14 15.96 -8.50 -15.57
N ARG A 15 15.20 -7.44 -15.89
CA ARG A 15 13.79 -7.32 -15.45
C ARG A 15 12.89 -8.43 -16.01
N ASP A 16 13.10 -8.85 -17.24
CA ASP A 16 12.35 -9.98 -17.81
C ASP A 16 12.64 -11.29 -17.04
N GLN A 17 13.88 -11.53 -16.64
CA GLN A 17 14.24 -12.68 -15.82
C GLN A 17 13.59 -12.63 -14.45
N LEU A 18 13.61 -11.45 -13.80
CA LEU A 18 12.97 -11.26 -12.50
C LEU A 18 11.48 -11.44 -12.60
N TYR A 19 10.84 -10.90 -13.64
CA TYR A 19 9.42 -11.07 -13.89
C TYR A 19 9.04 -12.53 -14.08
N ALA A 20 9.75 -13.25 -14.94
CA ALA A 20 9.57 -14.68 -15.14
C ALA A 20 9.76 -15.47 -13.83
N LYS A 21 10.76 -15.09 -13.03
CA LYS A 21 10.98 -15.67 -11.70
C LYS A 21 9.80 -15.44 -10.76
N VAL A 22 9.26 -14.22 -10.71
CA VAL A 22 8.08 -13.89 -9.89
C VAL A 22 6.88 -14.76 -10.29
N LEU A 23 6.56 -14.82 -11.59
CA LEU A 23 5.45 -15.65 -12.08
C LEU A 23 5.65 -17.13 -11.77
N ASN A 24 6.88 -17.65 -11.96
CA ASN A 24 7.22 -19.03 -11.64
C ASN A 24 7.11 -19.32 -10.14
N ASP A 25 7.63 -18.44 -9.28
CA ASP A 25 7.59 -18.63 -7.83
C ASP A 25 6.16 -18.60 -7.30
N LEU A 26 5.30 -17.73 -7.82
CA LEU A 26 3.86 -17.73 -7.55
C LEU A 26 3.18 -18.99 -8.11
N GLY A 27 3.52 -19.42 -9.32
CA GLY A 27 2.94 -20.60 -9.96
C GLY A 27 3.24 -21.93 -9.23
N LYS A 28 4.32 -22.00 -8.45
CA LYS A 28 4.66 -23.21 -7.65
C LYS A 28 3.59 -23.59 -6.63
N VAL A 29 2.73 -22.64 -6.21
CA VAL A 29 1.68 -22.92 -5.21
C VAL A 29 0.48 -23.67 -5.77
N LYS A 30 0.31 -23.72 -7.09
CA LYS A 30 -0.82 -24.42 -7.75
C LYS A 30 -0.97 -25.91 -7.39
N LYS A 31 0.10 -26.51 -6.85
CA LYS A 31 0.07 -27.91 -6.37
C LYS A 31 -0.51 -28.07 -4.97
N LYS A 32 -0.69 -26.99 -4.23
CA LYS A 32 -1.27 -27.02 -2.89
C LYS A 32 -2.79 -27.15 -2.99
N LYS A 33 -3.38 -27.97 -2.14
CA LYS A 33 -4.84 -28.13 -2.03
C LYS A 33 -5.48 -26.77 -1.72
N PHE A 34 -6.65 -26.50 -2.28
CA PHE A 34 -7.42 -25.28 -2.13
C PHE A 34 -6.82 -24.04 -2.80
N VAL A 35 -5.71 -24.16 -3.52
CA VAL A 35 -5.07 -23.06 -4.23
C VAL A 35 -5.36 -23.13 -5.72
N ASP A 36 -5.92 -22.05 -6.25
CA ASP A 36 -6.10 -21.81 -7.67
C ASP A 36 -5.19 -20.67 -8.10
N TYR A 37 -4.28 -20.95 -9.03
CA TYR A 37 -3.37 -19.96 -9.62
C TYR A 37 -3.75 -19.76 -11.08
N GLN A 38 -4.08 -18.53 -11.43
CA GLN A 38 -4.43 -18.11 -12.78
C GLN A 38 -3.57 -16.93 -13.22
N THR A 39 -3.29 -16.88 -14.50
CA THR A 39 -2.66 -15.73 -15.15
C THR A 39 -3.63 -15.14 -16.17
N TYR A 40 -3.68 -13.81 -16.18
CA TYR A 40 -4.53 -13.05 -17.09
C TYR A 40 -3.67 -12.17 -17.97
N GLU A 41 -3.76 -12.43 -19.28
CA GLU A 41 -3.08 -11.60 -20.28
C GLU A 41 -3.85 -10.32 -20.50
N ILE A 42 -3.14 -9.19 -20.42
CA ILE A 42 -3.61 -7.85 -20.79
C ILE A 42 -2.63 -7.22 -21.77
N SER A 43 -2.97 -6.11 -22.38
CA SER A 43 -2.10 -5.43 -23.36
C SER A 43 -0.74 -5.02 -22.78
N GLU A 44 -0.62 -4.91 -21.47
CA GLU A 44 0.58 -4.46 -20.74
C GLU A 44 1.37 -5.60 -20.08
N GLY A 45 0.97 -6.85 -20.26
CA GLY A 45 1.63 -8.05 -19.73
C GLY A 45 0.68 -9.00 -19.01
N THR A 46 1.22 -9.85 -18.15
CA THR A 46 0.49 -10.92 -17.47
C THR A 46 0.26 -10.57 -16.00
N ILE A 47 -0.97 -10.63 -15.54
CA ILE A 47 -1.33 -10.43 -14.13
C ILE A 47 -1.55 -11.78 -13.46
N PRO A 48 -0.71 -12.16 -12.46
CA PRO A 48 -0.91 -13.37 -11.68
C PRO A 48 -1.93 -13.13 -10.57
N ILE A 49 -2.93 -14.00 -10.48
CA ILE A 49 -3.94 -13.98 -9.42
C ILE A 49 -4.00 -15.35 -8.75
N ILE A 50 -3.88 -15.36 -7.44
CA ILE A 50 -3.98 -16.57 -6.63
C ILE A 50 -5.24 -16.48 -5.78
N ARG A 51 -6.08 -17.49 -5.89
CA ARG A 51 -7.27 -17.68 -5.06
C ARG A 51 -7.04 -18.85 -4.11
N ILE A 52 -7.33 -18.68 -2.83
CA ILE A 52 -7.32 -19.76 -1.84
C ILE A 52 -8.71 -19.85 -1.25
N ALA A 53 -9.34 -21.04 -1.35
CA ALA A 53 -10.69 -21.27 -0.82
C ALA A 53 -10.92 -22.77 -0.60
N LYS A 54 -11.44 -23.15 0.56
CA LYS A 54 -11.91 -24.52 0.82
C LYS A 54 -13.23 -24.80 0.11
N ASN A 55 -14.07 -23.79 0.03
CA ASN A 55 -15.38 -23.85 -0.61
C ASN A 55 -15.46 -22.92 -1.84
N SER A 56 -16.22 -23.31 -2.84
CA SER A 56 -16.44 -22.52 -4.05
C SER A 56 -17.90 -22.06 -4.23
N LYS A 57 -18.82 -22.53 -3.37
CA LYS A 57 -20.23 -22.18 -3.45
C LYS A 57 -20.45 -20.76 -2.92
N LEU A 58 -20.98 -19.89 -3.76
CA LEU A 58 -21.11 -18.46 -3.47
C LEU A 58 -22.04 -18.17 -2.28
N ASP A 59 -23.05 -18.95 -2.09
CA ASP A 59 -24.05 -18.84 -1.00
C ASP A 59 -23.47 -19.19 0.39
N GLU A 60 -22.39 -19.97 0.41
CA GLU A 60 -21.70 -20.37 1.63
C GLU A 60 -20.56 -19.38 1.99
N ILE A 61 -20.18 -18.47 1.08
CA ILE A 61 -19.11 -17.51 1.31
C ILE A 61 -19.64 -16.29 2.10
N ARG A 62 -18.90 -15.93 3.15
CA ARG A 62 -19.17 -14.75 4.00
C ARG A 62 -18.07 -13.72 3.95
N TYR A 63 -16.84 -14.13 3.67
CA TYR A 63 -15.67 -13.26 3.72
C TYR A 63 -14.81 -13.40 2.47
N VAL A 64 -14.50 -12.29 1.84
CA VAL A 64 -13.52 -12.19 0.76
C VAL A 64 -12.42 -11.22 1.18
N LYS A 65 -11.20 -11.68 1.22
CA LYS A 65 -10.02 -10.85 1.55
C LYS A 65 -9.13 -10.73 0.33
N VAL A 66 -8.78 -9.50 -0.02
CA VAL A 66 -8.04 -9.16 -1.23
C VAL A 66 -6.76 -8.45 -0.83
N PHE A 67 -5.63 -8.97 -1.30
CA PHE A 67 -4.30 -8.42 -1.06
C PHE A 67 -3.72 -7.94 -2.39
N ILE A 68 -3.47 -6.64 -2.52
CA ILE A 68 -2.91 -6.00 -3.71
C ILE A 68 -1.44 -5.70 -3.46
N GLY A 69 -0.54 -6.42 -4.13
CA GLY A 69 0.90 -6.38 -3.83
C GLY A 69 1.65 -5.19 -4.43
N ALA A 70 1.42 -4.90 -5.70
CA ALA A 70 2.08 -3.78 -6.38
C ALA A 70 1.24 -3.24 -7.52
N GLN A 71 0.75 -2.01 -7.38
CA GLN A 71 0.12 -1.22 -8.43
C GLN A 71 1.13 -0.33 -9.16
N HIS A 72 2.23 -0.02 -8.49
CA HIS A 72 3.30 0.87 -8.89
C HIS A 72 4.66 0.19 -8.73
N ASN A 73 5.74 0.95 -8.79
CA ASN A 73 7.09 0.51 -8.45
C ASN A 73 7.34 0.39 -6.94
N GLU A 74 6.32 0.11 -6.19
CA GLU A 74 6.24 -0.05 -4.74
C GLU A 74 6.09 -1.55 -4.45
N TYR A 75 7.22 -2.26 -4.22
CA TYR A 75 7.23 -3.72 -4.29
C TYR A 75 7.22 -4.42 -2.93
N ASN A 76 7.06 -3.70 -1.82
CA ASN A 76 6.96 -4.27 -0.48
C ASN A 76 5.85 -5.34 -0.39
N GLY A 77 4.65 -5.03 -0.91
CA GLY A 77 3.52 -5.96 -0.94
C GLY A 77 3.76 -7.16 -1.86
N LEU A 78 4.34 -6.95 -3.05
CA LEU A 78 4.72 -8.03 -3.96
C LEU A 78 5.64 -9.04 -3.27
N PHE A 79 6.72 -8.55 -2.64
CA PHE A 79 7.67 -9.43 -1.96
C PHE A 79 7.11 -10.02 -0.66
N GLY A 80 6.22 -9.32 0.04
CA GLY A 80 5.46 -9.86 1.18
C GLY A 80 4.58 -11.03 0.77
N ILE A 81 3.87 -10.92 -0.36
CA ILE A 81 3.07 -12.02 -0.93
C ILE A 81 3.96 -13.19 -1.37
N LEU A 82 5.09 -12.93 -2.02
CA LEU A 82 6.04 -13.98 -2.40
C LEU A 82 6.59 -14.74 -1.17
N GLU A 83 6.93 -14.04 -0.10
CA GLU A 83 7.39 -14.66 1.14
C GLU A 83 6.28 -15.46 1.82
N PHE A 84 5.03 -14.95 1.85
CA PHE A 84 3.88 -15.71 2.34
C PHE A 84 3.71 -17.04 1.59
N PHE A 85 3.78 -17.04 0.27
CA PHE A 85 3.67 -18.26 -0.53
C PHE A 85 4.89 -19.17 -0.42
N LYS A 86 6.07 -18.64 -0.13
CA LYS A 86 7.25 -19.45 0.21
C LYS A 86 6.99 -20.20 1.51
N LEU A 87 6.55 -19.54 2.59
CA LEU A 87 6.22 -20.17 3.86
C LEU A 87 5.12 -21.24 3.70
N LEU A 88 4.13 -20.97 2.86
CA LEU A 88 3.08 -21.94 2.54
C LEU A 88 3.64 -23.20 1.84
N ARG A 89 4.58 -23.03 0.91
CA ARG A 89 5.22 -24.17 0.23
C ARG A 89 6.09 -25.00 1.18
N GLU A 90 6.80 -24.34 2.08
CA GLU A 90 7.69 -24.95 3.07
C GLU A 90 6.93 -25.62 4.22
N GLY A 91 5.60 -25.45 4.31
CA GLY A 91 4.78 -26.01 5.39
C GLY A 91 4.94 -25.29 6.73
N VAL A 92 5.51 -24.07 6.72
CA VAL A 92 5.57 -23.19 7.90
C VAL A 92 4.21 -22.54 8.17
N VAL A 93 3.45 -22.31 7.10
CA VAL A 93 2.05 -21.87 7.15
C VAL A 93 1.20 -22.96 6.49
N GLU A 94 0.21 -23.46 7.21
CA GLU A 94 -0.72 -24.45 6.69
C GLU A 94 -2.07 -23.81 6.32
N ILE A 95 -2.60 -24.14 5.14
CA ILE A 95 -3.89 -23.57 4.67
C ILE A 95 -5.02 -23.89 5.65
N ASN A 96 -5.02 -25.08 6.23
CA ASN A 96 -6.07 -25.50 7.15
C ASN A 96 -6.12 -24.68 8.43
N ASP A 97 -4.97 -24.12 8.85
CA ASP A 97 -4.85 -23.32 10.08
C ASP A 97 -5.27 -21.87 9.87
N ILE A 98 -5.18 -21.39 8.63
CA ILE A 98 -5.43 -19.97 8.31
C ILE A 98 -6.75 -19.72 7.57
N LEU A 99 -7.34 -20.74 6.93
CA LEU A 99 -8.50 -20.57 6.06
C LEU A 99 -9.75 -21.22 6.66
N GLN A 100 -10.79 -20.42 6.85
CA GLN A 100 -12.14 -20.87 7.24
C GLN A 100 -12.93 -21.36 6.03
N GLU A 101 -14.00 -22.15 6.26
CA GLU A 101 -14.82 -22.74 5.19
C GLU A 101 -15.59 -21.68 4.38
N ASP A 102 -16.00 -20.59 5.02
CA ASP A 102 -16.76 -19.49 4.43
C ASP A 102 -15.90 -18.32 3.94
N GLN A 103 -14.58 -18.54 3.85
CA GLN A 103 -13.59 -17.52 3.52
C GLN A 103 -12.92 -17.78 2.17
N ILE A 104 -12.68 -16.70 1.42
CA ILE A 104 -11.85 -16.71 0.22
C ILE A 104 -10.76 -15.65 0.37
N LEU A 105 -9.53 -16.04 0.03
CA LEU A 105 -8.39 -15.13 -0.06
C LEU A 105 -8.01 -14.94 -1.53
N TYR A 106 -7.79 -13.70 -1.94
CA TYR A 106 -7.25 -13.34 -3.24
C TYR A 106 -5.94 -12.59 -3.07
N PHE A 107 -4.93 -13.02 -3.80
CA PHE A 107 -3.63 -12.36 -3.86
C PHE A 107 -3.36 -11.92 -5.29
N ILE A 108 -3.20 -10.63 -5.48
CA ILE A 108 -2.88 -9.99 -6.76
C ILE A 108 -1.52 -9.35 -6.58
N ALA A 109 -0.49 -10.15 -6.80
CA ALA A 109 0.87 -9.77 -6.41
C ALA A 109 1.42 -8.61 -7.25
N LEU A 110 1.07 -8.54 -8.54
CA LEU A 110 1.57 -7.54 -9.47
C LEU A 110 0.44 -7.05 -10.39
N MET A 111 -0.01 -5.82 -10.21
CA MET A 111 -1.08 -5.18 -10.99
C MET A 111 -0.56 -4.38 -12.19
N ASN A 112 0.69 -3.92 -12.15
CA ASN A 112 1.32 -3.13 -13.21
C ASN A 112 2.55 -3.87 -13.78
N PRO A 113 2.34 -4.88 -14.65
CA PRO A 113 3.45 -5.59 -15.27
C PRO A 113 4.29 -4.69 -16.19
N PHE A 114 3.69 -3.70 -16.89
CA PHE A 114 4.43 -2.75 -17.72
C PHE A 114 5.43 -1.94 -16.90
N GLY A 115 4.99 -1.34 -15.79
CA GLY A 115 5.86 -0.55 -14.93
C GLY A 115 6.97 -1.41 -14.31
N PHE A 116 6.67 -2.65 -13.94
CA PHE A 116 7.67 -3.59 -13.44
C PHE A 116 8.75 -3.91 -14.47
N LEU A 117 8.37 -4.15 -15.72
CA LEU A 117 9.28 -4.48 -16.82
C LEU A 117 10.04 -3.26 -17.35
N ASN A 118 9.49 -2.05 -17.21
CA ASN A 118 10.02 -0.83 -17.83
C ASN A 118 10.30 0.30 -16.81
N PRO A 119 11.09 0.07 -15.77
CA PRO A 119 11.21 1.00 -14.64
C PRO A 119 11.79 2.38 -14.98
N LYS A 120 12.41 2.57 -16.16
CA LYS A 120 12.99 3.85 -16.59
C LYS A 120 12.31 4.48 -17.80
N LYS A 121 11.35 3.82 -18.44
CA LYS A 121 10.76 4.31 -19.71
C LYS A 121 9.70 5.39 -19.55
N ASP A 122 9.10 5.49 -18.39
CA ASP A 122 7.99 6.41 -18.11
C ASP A 122 8.40 7.65 -17.32
N ASN A 123 9.70 7.93 -17.22
CA ASN A 123 10.30 9.03 -16.43
C ASN A 123 9.96 8.99 -14.91
N LYS A 124 9.30 7.94 -14.43
CA LYS A 124 8.88 7.78 -13.02
C LYS A 124 9.18 6.37 -12.49
N SER A 125 10.20 5.73 -13.05
CA SER A 125 10.76 4.47 -12.55
C SER A 125 9.74 3.32 -12.43
N GLY A 126 8.76 3.26 -13.35
CA GLY A 126 7.76 2.19 -13.37
C GLY A 126 6.49 2.46 -12.56
N TYR A 127 6.25 3.72 -12.17
CA TYR A 127 5.09 4.11 -11.40
C TYR A 127 3.78 4.08 -12.20
N TYR A 128 3.82 4.47 -13.48
CA TYR A 128 2.65 4.61 -14.33
C TYR A 128 2.40 3.39 -15.24
N LEU A 129 1.17 3.29 -15.73
CA LEU A 129 0.80 2.43 -16.84
C LEU A 129 1.45 2.91 -18.16
N LYS A 130 1.39 2.08 -19.20
CA LYS A 130 1.97 2.38 -20.52
C LYS A 130 1.50 3.72 -21.12
N ASN A 131 0.28 4.10 -20.85
CA ASN A 131 -0.31 5.36 -21.31
C ASN A 131 0.00 6.58 -20.40
N GLY A 132 0.86 6.41 -19.38
CA GLY A 132 1.23 7.48 -18.46
C GLY A 132 0.23 7.73 -17.33
N THR A 133 -0.79 6.89 -17.15
CA THR A 133 -1.80 7.08 -16.10
C THR A 133 -1.44 6.36 -14.81
N ASN A 134 -1.88 6.91 -13.68
CA ASN A 134 -1.77 6.28 -12.38
C ASN A 134 -2.96 5.33 -12.16
N LEU A 135 -2.69 4.04 -12.06
CA LEU A 135 -3.71 3.00 -11.85
C LEU A 135 -4.55 3.25 -10.59
N ASN A 136 -3.94 3.75 -9.52
CA ASN A 136 -4.61 4.05 -8.25
C ASN A 136 -5.49 5.32 -8.29
N ARG A 137 -6.06 5.66 -9.45
CA ARG A 137 -7.06 6.72 -9.66
C ARG A 137 -8.34 6.20 -10.30
N PHE A 138 -8.40 4.90 -10.66
CA PHE A 138 -9.47 4.34 -11.49
C PHE A 138 -10.33 3.29 -10.77
N TRP A 139 -10.05 2.91 -9.53
CA TRP A 139 -10.71 1.79 -8.88
C TRP A 139 -12.21 2.01 -8.63
N ARG A 140 -12.64 3.26 -8.46
CA ARG A 140 -14.06 3.58 -8.37
C ARG A 140 -14.84 3.21 -9.61
N ARG A 141 -14.25 3.29 -10.79
CA ARG A 141 -14.90 2.91 -12.05
C ARG A 141 -15.28 1.43 -12.13
N ALA A 142 -14.59 0.59 -11.34
CA ALA A 142 -14.95 -0.81 -11.23
C ALA A 142 -16.31 -1.01 -10.54
N PHE A 143 -16.54 -0.30 -9.41
CA PHE A 143 -17.60 -0.65 -8.46
C PHE A 143 -18.49 0.52 -8.02
N ALA A 144 -18.12 1.74 -8.38
CA ALA A 144 -18.90 2.94 -8.11
C ALA A 144 -18.95 3.84 -9.36
N PRO A 145 -19.48 3.37 -10.51
CA PRO A 145 -19.38 4.04 -11.80
C PRO A 145 -20.11 5.38 -11.85
N ASN A 146 -21.10 5.61 -10.99
CA ASN A 146 -21.86 6.86 -10.92
C ASN A 146 -21.14 7.94 -10.09
N TYR A 147 -20.03 7.61 -9.46
CA TYR A 147 -19.24 8.56 -8.71
C TYR A 147 -18.39 9.40 -9.66
N LYS A 148 -18.61 10.71 -9.66
CA LYS A 148 -17.80 11.67 -10.41
C LYS A 148 -16.65 12.13 -9.54
N ASP A 149 -15.43 11.90 -9.97
CA ASP A 149 -14.24 12.23 -9.19
C ASP A 149 -13.96 13.73 -9.08
N GLY A 150 -14.64 14.58 -9.79
CA GLY A 150 -14.35 16.02 -9.83
C GLY A 150 -13.01 16.37 -10.51
N GLU A 151 -12.22 15.39 -10.90
CA GLU A 151 -11.03 15.55 -11.74
C GLU A 151 -11.46 15.32 -13.18
N ASN A 152 -11.94 16.38 -13.84
CA ASN A 152 -12.53 16.33 -15.18
C ASN A 152 -11.65 15.65 -16.23
N ASP A 153 -10.33 15.73 -16.10
CA ASP A 153 -9.39 15.16 -17.06
C ASP A 153 -9.32 13.62 -17.01
N LEU A 154 -9.49 13.02 -15.82
CA LEU A 154 -9.48 11.55 -15.67
C LEU A 154 -10.75 10.92 -16.27
N ASP A 155 -11.89 11.59 -16.21
CA ASP A 155 -13.16 11.07 -16.72
C ASP A 155 -13.14 10.85 -18.24
N MET A 156 -12.25 11.53 -18.96
CA MET A 156 -12.06 11.39 -20.41
C MET A 156 -11.16 10.21 -20.79
N LEU A 157 -10.42 9.65 -19.84
CA LEU A 157 -9.51 8.55 -20.12
C LEU A 157 -10.23 7.19 -20.10
N PRO A 158 -9.83 6.21 -20.92
CA PRO A 158 -10.40 4.88 -20.90
C PRO A 158 -10.09 4.18 -19.57
N THR A 159 -11.02 3.34 -19.10
CA THR A 159 -10.80 2.51 -17.92
C THR A 159 -9.68 1.50 -18.18
N PRO A 160 -8.64 1.44 -17.34
CA PRO A 160 -7.55 0.48 -17.50
C PRO A 160 -8.04 -0.98 -17.52
N GLU A 161 -7.37 -1.83 -18.30
CA GLU A 161 -7.70 -3.27 -18.39
C GLU A 161 -7.62 -3.97 -17.05
N GLN A 162 -6.69 -3.56 -16.19
CA GLN A 162 -6.54 -4.03 -14.81
C GLN A 162 -7.82 -3.84 -14.00
N VAL A 163 -8.44 -2.67 -14.11
CA VAL A 163 -9.70 -2.34 -13.41
C VAL A 163 -10.85 -3.16 -13.95
N ILE A 164 -10.92 -3.34 -15.28
CA ILE A 164 -11.93 -4.19 -15.93
C ILE A 164 -11.79 -5.64 -15.48
N LEU A 165 -10.56 -6.14 -15.42
CA LEU A 165 -10.26 -7.51 -14.95
C LEU A 165 -10.72 -7.71 -13.50
N ILE A 166 -10.35 -6.81 -12.61
CA ILE A 166 -10.72 -6.89 -11.18
C ILE A 166 -12.23 -6.83 -11.02
N LYS A 167 -12.91 -5.94 -11.73
CA LYS A 167 -14.38 -5.90 -11.76
C LYS A 167 -14.96 -7.27 -12.14
N LYS A 168 -14.49 -7.85 -13.24
CA LYS A 168 -14.96 -9.16 -13.73
C LYS A 168 -14.81 -10.27 -12.69
N ILE A 169 -13.68 -10.30 -11.96
CA ILE A 169 -13.40 -11.33 -10.96
C ILE A 169 -14.27 -11.17 -9.71
N PHE A 170 -14.43 -9.92 -9.26
CA PHE A 170 -15.07 -9.65 -7.97
C PHE A 170 -16.55 -9.32 -8.05
N GLN A 171 -17.12 -9.07 -9.23
CA GLN A 171 -18.52 -8.65 -9.42
C GLN A 171 -19.51 -9.56 -8.67
N LYS A 172 -19.36 -10.86 -8.77
CA LYS A 172 -20.24 -11.84 -8.10
C LYS A 172 -20.26 -11.73 -6.57
N TYR A 173 -19.13 -11.35 -5.97
CA TYR A 173 -19.05 -11.10 -4.52
C TYR A 173 -19.55 -9.72 -4.19
N TRP A 174 -19.30 -8.77 -5.08
CA TRP A 174 -19.76 -7.40 -4.95
C TRP A 174 -21.28 -7.31 -4.97
N ASP A 175 -21.95 -8.08 -5.81
CA ASP A 175 -23.41 -8.11 -5.93
C ASP A 175 -24.09 -8.86 -4.77
N ASN A 176 -23.35 -9.63 -3.97
CA ASN A 176 -23.88 -10.36 -2.83
C ASN A 176 -23.66 -9.56 -1.53
N GLU A 177 -24.69 -8.86 -1.05
CA GLU A 177 -24.62 -8.00 0.15
C GLU A 177 -24.33 -8.76 1.46
N HIS A 178 -24.48 -10.08 1.49
CA HIS A 178 -24.12 -10.91 2.65
C HIS A 178 -22.61 -11.15 2.76
N VAL A 179 -21.86 -10.96 1.69
CA VAL A 179 -20.41 -11.12 1.68
C VAL A 179 -19.73 -9.85 2.21
N SER A 180 -18.84 -9.98 3.17
CA SER A 180 -17.94 -8.92 3.60
C SER A 180 -16.66 -8.95 2.78
N ILE A 181 -16.28 -7.83 2.17
CA ILE A 181 -15.07 -7.71 1.35
C ILE A 181 -14.07 -6.82 2.10
N TYR A 182 -12.89 -7.36 2.33
CA TYR A 182 -11.76 -6.65 2.93
C TYR A 182 -10.65 -6.52 1.90
N ILE A 183 -10.22 -5.30 1.62
CA ILE A 183 -9.16 -5.00 0.66
C ILE A 183 -7.99 -4.38 1.41
N LEU A 184 -6.80 -4.94 1.21
CA LEU A 184 -5.55 -4.40 1.69
C LEU A 184 -4.65 -4.10 0.49
N ASP A 185 -4.28 -2.86 0.35
CA ASP A 185 -3.39 -2.34 -0.68
C ASP A 185 -2.04 -1.99 -0.06
N PHE A 186 -0.94 -2.31 -0.75
CA PHE A 186 0.40 -2.05 -0.27
C PHE A 186 1.06 -0.94 -1.08
N HIS A 187 1.55 0.07 -0.36
CA HIS A 187 2.17 1.25 -0.94
C HIS A 187 3.47 1.65 -0.24
N GLU A 188 4.17 2.57 -0.86
CA GLU A 188 5.36 3.21 -0.32
C GLU A 188 5.28 4.73 -0.49
N THR A 189 5.74 5.47 0.51
CA THR A 189 5.70 6.92 0.50
C THR A 189 7.01 7.55 1.00
N SER A 190 7.28 8.78 0.57
CA SER A 190 8.45 9.55 1.03
C SER A 190 8.21 10.16 2.41
N LEU A 191 8.31 9.36 3.46
CA LEU A 191 8.14 9.87 4.82
C LEU A 191 9.33 10.70 5.32
N LEU A 192 10.54 10.33 4.92
CA LEU A 192 11.76 10.91 5.48
C LEU A 192 12.42 11.98 4.62
N GLU A 193 12.31 11.88 3.29
CA GLU A 193 13.13 12.67 2.39
C GLU A 193 12.66 14.11 2.20
N ARG A 194 11.35 14.33 2.18
CA ARG A 194 10.78 15.64 1.84
C ARG A 194 10.29 16.43 3.04
N PHE A 195 9.84 15.74 4.06
CA PHE A 195 9.12 16.36 5.16
C PHE A 195 9.95 17.37 5.96
N PRO A 196 11.19 17.08 6.40
CA PRO A 196 11.99 18.04 7.18
C PRO A 196 12.40 19.27 6.38
N ILE A 197 12.83 19.06 5.13
CA ILE A 197 13.34 20.15 4.28
C ILE A 197 12.21 21.11 3.90
N GLU A 198 11.08 20.58 3.53
CA GLU A 198 9.93 21.37 3.10
C GLU A 198 9.25 22.10 4.27
N LEU A 199 9.19 21.49 5.44
CA LEU A 199 8.72 22.16 6.64
C LEU A 199 9.66 23.27 7.10
N ALA A 200 10.99 23.06 6.99
CA ALA A 200 11.99 24.05 7.38
C ALA A 200 12.03 25.26 6.45
N THR A 201 11.78 25.06 5.16
CA THR A 201 11.97 26.12 4.15
C THR A 201 10.72 26.95 3.89
N ASN A 202 9.52 26.47 4.17
CA ASN A 202 8.30 27.19 3.81
C ASN A 202 7.05 26.72 4.56
N LEU A 203 6.61 27.52 5.53
CA LEU A 203 5.38 27.30 6.28
C LEU A 203 4.14 27.15 5.39
N ASN A 204 4.10 27.80 4.22
CA ASN A 204 3.02 27.69 3.26
C ASN A 204 3.02 26.35 2.52
N LEU A 205 4.15 25.64 2.46
CA LEU A 205 4.23 24.32 1.85
C LEU A 205 3.50 23.27 2.68
N PHE A 206 3.36 23.49 3.98
CA PHE A 206 2.50 22.67 4.82
C PHE A 206 1.09 22.53 4.23
N TYR A 207 0.61 23.51 3.50
CA TYR A 207 -0.70 23.53 2.87
C TYR A 207 -0.75 22.95 1.45
N LYS A 208 0.38 22.61 0.85
CA LYS A 208 0.46 22.14 -0.55
C LYS A 208 0.65 20.64 -0.70
N PHE A 209 0.98 19.96 0.37
CA PHE A 209 1.26 18.53 0.33
C PHE A 209 0.03 17.67 0.58
N ASP A 210 0.12 16.38 0.25
CA ASP A 210 -0.79 15.33 0.71
C ASP A 210 -0.81 15.35 2.23
N HIS A 211 -1.68 16.17 2.77
CA HIS A 211 -1.61 16.69 4.14
C HIS A 211 -1.86 15.63 5.18
N TRP A 212 -2.72 14.66 4.88
CA TRP A 212 -3.13 13.65 5.84
C TRP A 212 -1.95 12.81 6.35
N LEU A 213 -0.98 12.51 5.49
CA LEU A 213 0.18 11.70 5.80
C LEU A 213 1.11 12.44 6.73
N LYS A 214 1.42 13.67 6.36
CA LYS A 214 2.23 14.58 7.14
C LYS A 214 1.50 15.00 8.41
N GLU A 215 0.20 15.21 8.33
CA GLU A 215 -0.66 15.45 9.46
C GLU A 215 -0.62 14.28 10.45
N GLY A 216 -0.63 13.04 9.99
CA GLY A 216 -0.50 11.87 10.84
C GLY A 216 0.78 11.85 11.66
N ILE A 217 1.94 12.12 11.02
CA ILE A 217 3.22 12.22 11.73
C ILE A 217 3.23 13.42 12.68
N VAL A 218 2.76 14.57 12.22
CA VAL A 218 2.67 15.78 13.04
C VAL A 218 1.74 15.58 14.23
N LEU A 219 0.60 14.92 14.05
CA LEU A 219 -0.32 14.57 15.13
C LEU A 219 0.33 13.65 16.17
N ASN A 220 1.13 12.69 15.73
CA ASN A 220 1.88 11.83 16.65
C ASN A 220 2.85 12.66 17.50
N ILE A 221 3.61 13.54 16.87
CA ILE A 221 4.57 14.41 17.57
C ILE A 221 3.83 15.33 18.55
N ILE A 222 2.74 15.98 18.12
CA ILE A 222 1.92 16.86 18.95
C ILE A 222 1.40 16.13 20.18
N LYS A 223 0.88 14.93 20.01
CA LYS A 223 0.32 14.14 21.12
C LYS A 223 1.38 13.61 22.06
N LEU A 224 2.48 13.06 21.53
CA LEU A 224 3.60 12.59 22.35
C LEU A 224 4.25 13.69 23.18
N ASN A 225 4.21 14.93 22.71
CA ASN A 225 4.81 16.08 23.39
C ASN A 225 3.76 17.01 24.03
N HIS A 226 2.47 16.63 24.06
CA HIS A 226 1.38 17.41 24.65
C HIS A 226 1.26 18.84 24.09
N ILE A 227 1.55 19.06 22.83
CA ILE A 227 1.47 20.37 22.16
C ILE A 227 0.01 20.71 21.88
N PRO A 228 -0.52 21.85 22.36
CA PRO A 228 -1.89 22.27 22.05
C PRO A 228 -2.07 22.55 20.54
N TYR A 229 -3.14 22.08 19.96
CA TYR A 229 -3.47 22.34 18.56
C TYR A 229 -4.99 22.36 18.32
N TYR A 230 -5.38 23.03 17.24
CA TYR A 230 -6.75 23.02 16.74
C TYR A 230 -6.77 22.43 15.33
N ARG A 231 -7.69 21.52 15.10
CA ARG A 231 -7.93 20.93 13.78
C ARG A 231 -9.14 21.62 13.15
N LYS A 232 -8.96 22.20 11.95
CA LYS A 232 -10.02 22.79 11.16
C LYS A 232 -10.12 22.16 9.79
N PRO A 233 -11.32 21.88 9.27
CA PRO A 233 -11.51 21.56 7.86
C PRO A 233 -11.14 22.79 7.02
N LEU A 234 -10.34 22.57 5.96
CA LEU A 234 -10.01 23.61 5.00
C LEU A 234 -10.50 23.17 3.63
N PHE A 235 -11.31 24.03 3.02
CA PHE A 235 -11.73 23.86 1.64
C PHE A 235 -10.70 24.50 0.71
N TYR A 236 -10.07 23.70 -0.13
CA TYR A 236 -9.17 24.24 -1.16
C TYR A 236 -9.96 24.73 -2.35
N LYS A 237 -9.66 25.96 -2.80
CA LYS A 237 -10.23 26.53 -4.01
C LYS A 237 -9.86 25.78 -5.29
N CYS A 238 -8.77 25.02 -5.27
CA CYS A 238 -8.27 24.28 -6.43
C CYS A 238 -8.91 22.90 -6.59
N ASN A 239 -9.56 22.37 -5.57
CA ASN A 239 -10.32 21.14 -5.66
C ASN A 239 -11.49 21.22 -4.67
N PRO A 240 -12.63 21.78 -5.11
CA PRO A 240 -13.79 22.04 -4.24
C PRO A 240 -14.44 20.78 -3.66
N SER A 241 -14.04 19.60 -4.14
CA SER A 241 -14.55 18.31 -3.63
C SER A 241 -13.62 17.62 -2.62
N ALA A 242 -12.44 18.17 -2.35
CA ALA A 242 -11.51 17.63 -1.38
C ALA A 242 -11.70 18.26 -0.01
N ASP A 243 -12.23 17.49 0.91
CA ASP A 243 -12.38 17.89 2.31
C ASP A 243 -11.07 17.58 3.05
N HIS A 244 -10.20 18.60 3.17
CA HIS A 244 -8.92 18.46 3.85
C HIS A 244 -9.00 19.04 5.26
N THR A 245 -8.61 18.25 6.25
CA THR A 245 -8.38 18.74 7.60
C THR A 245 -6.93 19.16 7.77
N HIS A 246 -6.70 20.41 8.22
CA HIS A 246 -5.37 20.94 8.52
C HIS A 246 -5.17 21.17 10.00
N LEU A 247 -3.93 21.02 10.43
CA LEU A 247 -3.52 21.50 11.74
C LEU A 247 -3.42 23.02 11.71
N ASN A 248 -4.20 23.68 12.55
CA ASN A 248 -4.12 25.13 12.72
C ASN A 248 -3.07 25.43 13.81
N LEU A 249 -1.81 25.51 13.41
CA LEU A 249 -0.69 25.81 14.29
C LEU A 249 -0.28 27.27 14.15
N THR A 250 0.06 27.91 15.26
CA THR A 250 0.79 29.17 15.27
C THR A 250 2.23 28.92 14.79
N HIS A 251 2.93 29.98 14.36
CA HIS A 251 4.33 29.88 13.94
C HIS A 251 5.21 29.19 15.00
N ARG A 252 5.08 29.62 16.26
CA ARG A 252 5.83 29.03 17.39
C ARG A 252 5.51 27.56 17.63
N GLN A 253 4.24 27.17 17.51
CA GLN A 253 3.83 25.75 17.63
C GLN A 253 4.40 24.93 16.48
N PHE A 254 4.45 25.51 15.28
CA PHE A 254 5.04 24.86 14.12
C PHE A 254 6.55 24.63 14.29
N GLU A 255 7.30 25.63 14.74
CA GLU A 255 8.73 25.49 15.06
C GLU A 255 8.96 24.39 16.09
N THR A 256 8.15 24.38 17.18
CA THR A 256 8.24 23.33 18.20
C THR A 256 7.95 21.94 17.63
N VAL A 257 6.94 21.80 16.75
CA VAL A 257 6.65 20.54 16.08
C VAL A 257 7.81 20.10 15.19
N PHE A 258 8.42 21.04 14.47
CA PHE A 258 9.55 20.77 13.59
C PHE A 258 10.77 20.27 14.36
N GLU A 259 11.13 20.95 15.46
CA GLU A 259 12.23 20.53 16.35
C GLU A 259 11.99 19.12 16.89
N LYS A 260 10.76 18.86 17.42
CA LYS A 260 10.39 17.56 17.95
C LYS A 260 10.32 16.48 16.87
N PHE A 261 9.96 16.83 15.65
CA PHE A 261 10.03 15.92 14.52
C PHE A 261 11.47 15.52 14.19
N HIS A 262 12.39 16.47 14.24
CA HIS A 262 13.81 16.22 14.03
C HIS A 262 14.36 15.28 15.11
N GLU A 263 14.10 15.56 16.38
CA GLU A 263 14.47 14.68 17.50
C GLU A 263 13.87 13.27 17.34
N TYR A 264 12.61 13.19 16.88
CA TYR A 264 11.92 11.94 16.64
C TYR A 264 12.58 11.14 15.49
N MET A 265 12.96 11.81 14.42
CA MET A 265 13.68 11.18 13.31
C MET A 265 15.06 10.66 13.76
N GLU A 266 15.87 11.49 14.42
CA GLU A 266 17.19 11.09 14.90
C GLU A 266 17.13 9.90 15.84
N ARG A 267 16.19 9.93 16.80
CA ARG A 267 15.97 8.83 17.74
C ARG A 267 15.66 7.49 17.08
N ASN A 268 14.95 7.50 15.95
CA ASN A 268 14.51 6.30 15.25
C ASN A 268 15.47 5.87 14.13
N GLN A 269 16.06 6.80 13.39
CA GLN A 269 17.03 6.51 12.33
C GLN A 269 18.25 5.77 12.86
N GLY A 270 18.82 6.22 14.00
CA GLY A 270 19.98 5.59 14.60
C GLY A 270 19.75 4.13 15.07
N LYS A 271 18.51 3.63 15.02
CA LYS A 271 18.13 2.26 15.41
C LYS A 271 17.80 1.36 14.21
N GLY A 272 17.94 1.83 12.97
CA GLY A 272 17.57 1.08 11.78
C GLY A 272 16.09 0.74 11.68
N LYS A 273 15.22 1.47 12.38
CA LYS A 273 13.78 1.24 12.37
C LYS A 273 13.12 1.81 11.11
N LEU A 274 12.04 1.17 10.65
CA LEU A 274 11.29 1.56 9.46
C LEU A 274 10.07 2.41 9.85
N PRO A 275 9.90 3.62 9.29
CA PRO A 275 8.65 4.37 9.40
C PRO A 275 7.55 3.74 8.53
N PHE A 276 6.34 3.72 9.08
CA PHE A 276 5.14 3.17 8.44
C PHE A 276 3.89 3.82 9.02
N TYR A 277 2.78 3.64 8.32
CA TYR A 277 1.43 3.87 8.83
C TYR A 277 0.40 3.07 8.03
N PHE A 278 -0.79 2.93 8.59
CA PHE A 278 -1.94 2.41 7.88
C PHE A 278 -2.93 3.53 7.58
N CYS A 279 -3.57 3.45 6.41
CA CYS A 279 -4.70 4.28 6.04
C CYS A 279 -5.97 3.48 5.99
N TYR A 280 -7.08 4.13 6.28
CA TYR A 280 -8.39 3.53 6.18
C TYR A 280 -9.43 4.50 5.62
N SER A 281 -10.41 3.97 4.92
CA SER A 281 -11.68 4.64 4.69
C SER A 281 -12.52 4.65 5.96
N THR A 282 -13.47 5.56 6.06
CA THR A 282 -14.32 5.75 7.26
C THR A 282 -14.93 4.44 7.76
N LYS A 283 -15.50 3.64 6.85
CA LYS A 283 -16.09 2.32 7.17
C LYS A 283 -15.07 1.30 7.71
N SER A 284 -13.82 1.43 7.33
CA SER A 284 -12.74 0.49 7.66
C SER A 284 -12.03 0.78 8.96
N ARG A 285 -12.28 1.94 9.59
CA ARG A 285 -11.56 2.45 10.77
C ARG A 285 -11.32 1.39 11.85
N LYS A 286 -12.39 0.72 12.29
CA LYS A 286 -12.31 -0.28 13.37
C LYS A 286 -11.35 -1.43 13.03
N TYR A 287 -11.46 -1.92 11.81
CA TYR A 287 -10.68 -3.07 11.32
C TYR A 287 -9.23 -2.69 11.10
N CYS A 288 -8.98 -1.59 10.40
CA CYS A 288 -7.66 -1.08 10.13
C CYS A 288 -6.88 -0.74 11.41
N SER A 289 -7.52 -0.04 12.35
CA SER A 289 -6.88 0.30 13.64
C SER A 289 -6.52 -0.96 14.44
N LYS A 290 -7.38 -1.98 14.43
CA LYS A 290 -7.09 -3.25 15.11
C LYS A 290 -5.90 -3.96 14.46
N LEU A 291 -5.92 -4.08 13.13
CA LEU A 291 -4.83 -4.69 12.35
C LEU A 291 -3.51 -3.97 12.58
N ALA A 292 -3.49 -2.65 12.43
CA ALA A 292 -2.32 -1.81 12.61
C ALA A 292 -1.70 -1.95 14.00
N ASN A 293 -2.52 -1.97 15.05
CA ASN A 293 -2.03 -2.14 16.43
C ASN A 293 -1.42 -3.53 16.67
N ILE A 294 -2.01 -4.58 16.14
CA ILE A 294 -1.48 -5.94 16.29
C ILE A 294 -0.13 -6.05 15.57
N VAL A 295 -0.06 -5.61 14.33
CA VAL A 295 1.16 -5.65 13.52
C VAL A 295 2.26 -4.80 14.14
N TYR A 296 1.93 -3.57 14.59
CA TYR A 296 2.89 -2.73 15.29
C TYR A 296 3.44 -3.40 16.55
N ASN A 297 2.59 -3.96 17.40
CA ASN A 297 3.04 -4.62 18.63
C ASN A 297 3.96 -5.84 18.38
N LYS A 298 3.74 -6.55 17.27
CA LYS A 298 4.61 -7.67 16.85
C LYS A 298 5.99 -7.22 16.38
N LEU A 299 6.05 -6.06 15.71
CA LEU A 299 7.25 -5.56 15.04
C LEU A 299 7.81 -4.27 15.65
N LYS A 300 7.39 -3.88 16.84
CA LYS A 300 7.73 -2.60 17.48
C LYS A 300 9.24 -2.32 17.58
N GLU A 301 10.06 -3.38 17.68
CA GLU A 301 11.52 -3.22 17.72
C GLU A 301 12.14 -2.85 16.37
N LYS A 302 11.41 -3.12 15.27
CA LYS A 302 11.82 -2.86 13.89
C LYS A 302 11.11 -1.65 13.27
N LEU A 303 10.06 -1.16 13.92
CA LEU A 303 9.22 -0.07 13.43
C LEU A 303 9.42 1.19 14.27
N TRP A 304 9.20 2.35 13.65
CA TRP A 304 9.18 3.60 14.37
C TRP A 304 8.08 3.60 15.43
N GLU A 305 8.42 4.17 16.58
CA GLU A 305 7.44 4.41 17.61
C GLU A 305 6.34 5.34 17.07
N THR A 306 5.09 4.89 17.15
CA THR A 306 3.94 5.68 16.72
C THR A 306 2.83 5.60 17.74
N TYR A 307 2.16 6.73 17.98
CA TYR A 307 1.00 6.80 18.85
C TYR A 307 -0.29 6.33 18.13
N TYR A 308 -0.35 6.58 16.82
CA TYR A 308 -1.42 6.14 15.94
C TYR A 308 -0.84 5.45 14.73
N PRO A 309 -0.81 4.13 14.71
CA PRO A 309 -0.34 3.40 13.54
C PRO A 309 -1.35 3.39 12.38
N ALA A 310 -2.59 3.91 12.60
CA ALA A 310 -3.62 3.97 11.57
C ALA A 310 -4.29 5.36 11.53
N PHE A 311 -4.46 5.89 10.31
CA PHE A 311 -5.02 7.21 10.03
C PHE A 311 -6.18 7.13 9.06
N ASP A 312 -7.12 8.09 9.18
CA ASP A 312 -8.22 8.26 8.25
C ASP A 312 -7.69 8.85 6.93
N HIS A 313 -8.06 8.24 5.83
CA HIS A 313 -7.71 8.72 4.50
C HIS A 313 -8.80 9.67 4.00
N HIS A 314 -8.56 10.97 4.14
CA HIS A 314 -9.55 12.00 3.82
C HIS A 314 -9.74 12.28 2.32
N PHE A 315 -9.00 11.62 1.44
CA PHE A 315 -9.07 11.83 -0.01
C PHE A 315 -10.20 11.01 -0.66
N ILE A 316 -11.43 11.35 -0.34
CA ILE A 316 -12.61 10.65 -0.89
C ILE A 316 -12.67 10.74 -2.42
N ASN A 317 -12.04 11.76 -3.02
CA ASN A 317 -12.16 12.05 -4.46
C ASN A 317 -11.09 11.39 -5.34
N HIS A 318 -10.08 10.78 -4.74
CA HIS A 318 -9.11 10.01 -5.50
C HIS A 318 -9.65 8.59 -5.72
N GLY A 319 -9.64 8.11 -6.95
CA GLY A 319 -10.08 6.76 -7.31
C GLY A 319 -9.24 5.62 -6.72
N CYS A 320 -8.62 5.82 -5.55
CA CYS A 320 -7.79 4.86 -4.84
C CYS A 320 -8.59 3.69 -4.26
N PHE A 321 -7.94 2.55 -4.08
CA PHE A 321 -8.56 1.40 -3.41
C PHE A 321 -9.00 1.72 -1.99
N VAL A 322 -8.20 2.43 -1.23
CA VAL A 322 -8.52 2.77 0.15
C VAL A 322 -9.84 3.53 0.29
N ASN A 323 -10.20 4.33 -0.72
CA ASN A 323 -11.44 5.11 -0.71
C ASN A 323 -12.65 4.37 -1.31
N LEU A 324 -12.44 3.20 -1.88
CA LEU A 324 -13.49 2.46 -2.59
C LEU A 324 -14.69 2.16 -1.68
N SER A 325 -14.43 1.82 -0.41
CA SER A 325 -15.51 1.50 0.53
C SER A 325 -16.41 2.70 0.84
N ASP A 326 -15.87 3.91 0.89
CA ASP A 326 -16.64 5.14 1.15
C ASP A 326 -17.34 5.64 -0.11
N ALA A 327 -16.74 5.40 -1.29
CA ALA A 327 -17.32 5.77 -2.57
C ALA A 327 -18.52 4.92 -3.00
N THR A 328 -18.69 3.75 -2.40
CA THR A 328 -19.80 2.84 -2.71
C THR A 328 -20.90 2.89 -1.65
N SER A 329 -22.16 2.79 -2.10
CA SER A 329 -23.31 2.60 -1.19
C SER A 329 -23.37 1.17 -0.61
N ARG A 330 -22.61 0.23 -1.16
CA ARG A 330 -22.61 -1.16 -0.73
C ARG A 330 -22.13 -1.31 0.71
N PRO A 331 -22.88 -1.96 1.60
CA PRO A 331 -22.44 -2.28 2.94
C PRO A 331 -21.32 -3.33 2.92
N ARG A 332 -20.59 -3.47 4.03
CA ARG A 332 -19.59 -4.53 4.25
C ARG A 332 -18.45 -4.57 3.23
N VAL A 333 -18.05 -3.41 2.71
CA VAL A 333 -16.79 -3.24 1.98
C VAL A 333 -15.84 -2.43 2.84
N TYR A 334 -14.64 -2.95 3.07
CA TYR A 334 -13.65 -2.38 3.98
C TYR A 334 -12.30 -2.30 3.25
N SER A 335 -11.88 -1.10 2.91
CA SER A 335 -10.63 -0.85 2.21
C SER A 335 -9.59 -0.23 3.14
N MET A 336 -8.39 -0.75 3.10
CA MET A 336 -7.26 -0.36 3.93
C MET A 336 -6.00 -0.30 3.06
N GLU A 337 -5.04 0.50 3.48
CA GLU A 337 -3.77 0.66 2.79
C GLU A 337 -2.63 0.65 3.82
N LEU A 338 -1.57 -0.08 3.54
CA LEU A 338 -0.32 -0.04 4.28
C LEU A 338 0.69 0.79 3.52
N GLU A 339 1.18 1.86 4.13
CA GLU A 339 2.23 2.71 3.61
C GLU A 339 3.53 2.52 4.39
N THR A 340 4.61 2.27 3.69
CA THR A 340 5.95 2.23 4.27
C THR A 340 6.84 3.32 3.69
N GLN A 341 7.95 3.64 4.35
CA GLN A 341 8.99 4.47 3.75
C GLN A 341 9.44 3.86 2.42
N LYS A 342 9.61 4.69 1.40
CA LYS A 342 10.08 4.28 0.08
C LYS A 342 11.35 3.45 0.16
N GLN A 343 11.24 2.22 -0.30
CA GLN A 343 12.36 1.29 -0.42
C GLN A 343 12.71 1.03 -1.88
N PHE A 344 11.71 0.92 -2.72
CA PHE A 344 11.85 0.54 -4.13
C PHE A 344 11.62 1.70 -5.10
N PHE A 345 10.84 2.69 -4.70
CA PHE A 345 10.40 3.79 -5.58
C PHE A 345 11.55 4.56 -6.25
N ASN A 346 12.59 4.93 -5.49
CA ASN A 346 13.76 5.66 -6.00
C ASN A 346 15.05 4.81 -5.98
N ILE A 347 14.91 3.51 -5.95
CA ILE A 347 16.04 2.60 -5.71
C ILE A 347 17.19 2.80 -6.72
N PHE A 348 16.89 3.14 -7.96
CA PHE A 348 17.92 3.39 -8.98
C PHE A 348 18.71 4.66 -8.72
N ASP A 349 18.02 5.75 -8.34
CA ASP A 349 18.67 7.05 -8.06
C ASP A 349 19.51 6.98 -6.79
N GLU A 350 19.03 6.26 -5.78
CA GLU A 350 19.76 6.05 -4.54
C GLU A 350 21.05 5.28 -4.78
N ILE A 351 21.01 4.25 -5.61
CA ILE A 351 22.18 3.44 -5.95
C ILE A 351 23.22 4.25 -6.72
N GLU A 352 22.78 5.05 -7.69
CA GLU A 352 23.69 5.91 -8.44
C GLU A 352 24.42 6.92 -7.52
N LYS A 353 23.73 7.46 -6.53
CA LYS A 353 24.32 8.38 -5.53
C LYS A 353 25.23 7.67 -4.52
N SER A 354 25.00 6.39 -4.25
CA SER A 354 25.65 5.65 -3.17
C SER A 354 26.68 4.60 -3.67
N LYS A 355 27.07 4.65 -4.94
CA LYS A 355 28.06 3.72 -5.54
C LYS A 355 29.39 3.66 -4.79
N SER A 356 29.75 4.69 -4.03
CA SER A 356 30.98 4.78 -3.25
C SER A 356 30.83 4.30 -1.79
N ASP A 357 29.61 4.02 -1.33
CA ASP A 357 29.38 3.55 0.05
C ASP A 357 29.30 2.02 0.11
N PRO A 358 30.31 1.32 0.68
CA PRO A 358 30.33 -0.13 0.75
C PRO A 358 29.22 -0.71 1.63
N PHE A 359 28.67 0.07 2.58
CA PHE A 359 27.62 -0.37 3.50
C PHE A 359 26.20 -0.09 2.98
N PHE A 360 26.08 0.72 1.92
CA PHE A 360 24.77 1.10 1.39
C PHE A 360 23.86 -0.09 1.10
N PHE A 361 24.37 -1.09 0.39
CA PHE A 361 23.59 -2.27 0.01
C PHE A 361 23.14 -3.09 1.20
N GLU A 362 23.95 -3.20 2.23
CA GLU A 362 23.59 -3.93 3.44
C GLU A 362 22.49 -3.21 4.23
N ILE A 363 22.64 -1.91 4.44
CA ILE A 363 21.66 -1.07 5.12
C ILE A 363 20.34 -1.07 4.34
N LYS A 364 20.41 -0.88 3.02
CA LYS A 364 19.22 -0.87 2.16
C LYS A 364 18.50 -2.21 2.15
N LEU A 365 19.24 -3.32 2.04
CA LEU A 365 18.69 -4.67 2.08
C LEU A 365 18.00 -4.96 3.42
N ASN A 366 18.56 -4.50 4.51
CA ASN A 366 17.95 -4.63 5.84
C ASN A 366 16.62 -3.87 5.91
N SER A 367 16.57 -2.61 5.49
CA SER A 367 15.34 -1.82 5.44
C SER A 367 14.27 -2.45 4.54
N ILE A 368 14.67 -2.95 3.36
CA ILE A 368 13.79 -3.68 2.45
C ILE A 368 13.22 -4.93 3.14
N ASN A 369 14.06 -5.71 3.83
CA ASN A 369 13.60 -6.90 4.52
C ASN A 369 12.62 -6.60 5.66
N VAL A 370 12.81 -5.49 6.38
CA VAL A 370 11.82 -5.05 7.38
C VAL A 370 10.50 -4.67 6.73
N SER A 371 10.50 -3.98 5.59
CA SER A 371 9.26 -3.63 4.88
C SER A 371 8.52 -4.87 4.33
N ILE A 372 9.26 -5.86 3.85
CA ILE A 372 8.70 -7.16 3.41
C ILE A 372 8.12 -7.94 4.59
N GLU A 373 8.81 -7.98 5.72
CA GLU A 373 8.33 -8.62 6.94
C GLU A 373 7.05 -7.93 7.46
N LEU A 374 7.01 -6.61 7.41
CA LEU A 374 5.81 -5.84 7.76
C LEU A 374 4.62 -6.19 6.86
N ALA A 375 4.83 -6.27 5.55
CA ALA A 375 3.80 -6.70 4.61
C ALA A 375 3.35 -8.14 4.87
N LEU A 376 4.28 -9.06 5.12
CA LEU A 376 4.01 -10.46 5.45
C LEU A 376 3.17 -10.60 6.73
N GLU A 377 3.57 -9.95 7.83
CA GLU A 377 2.83 -10.01 9.09
C GLU A 377 1.45 -9.36 8.94
N THR A 378 1.34 -8.30 8.15
CA THR A 378 0.03 -7.68 7.84
C THR A 378 -0.90 -8.64 7.10
N ILE A 379 -0.38 -9.39 6.12
CA ILE A 379 -1.14 -10.44 5.42
C ILE A 379 -1.64 -11.49 6.41
N LYS A 380 -0.73 -12.05 7.23
CA LYS A 380 -1.05 -13.10 8.20
C LYS A 380 -2.12 -12.64 9.20
N GLU A 381 -1.95 -11.43 9.75
CA GLU A 381 -2.90 -10.89 10.72
C GLU A 381 -4.25 -10.57 10.10
N MET A 382 -4.29 -10.02 8.89
CA MET A 382 -5.56 -9.78 8.21
C MET A 382 -6.31 -11.08 7.89
N ILE A 383 -5.60 -12.16 7.58
CA ILE A 383 -6.22 -13.48 7.37
C ILE A 383 -6.88 -13.98 8.66
N ASN A 384 -6.28 -13.75 9.82
CA ASN A 384 -6.75 -14.27 11.11
C ASN A 384 -7.79 -13.39 11.81
N LEU A 385 -7.86 -12.10 11.47
CA LEU A 385 -8.65 -11.11 12.23
C LEU A 385 -10.14 -11.11 11.96
N PHE A 386 -10.61 -11.70 10.85
CA PHE A 386 -12.01 -11.57 10.40
C PHE A 386 -12.58 -12.88 9.90
#